data_be44d5df417ada46f7f23b4957ac2a77
#
_entry.id   be44d5df417ada46f7f23b4957ac2a77
#
_cell.length_a   1.000
_cell.length_b   1.000
_cell.length_c   1.000
_cell.angle_alpha   90.00
_cell.angle_beta   90.00
_cell.angle_gamma   90.00
#
_symmetry.space_group_name_H-M   'P 1'
#
loop_
_entity.id
_entity.type
_entity.pdbx_description
1 polymer ?
#
loop_
_entity_poly.entity_id
_entity_poly.type
_entity_poly.pdbx_seq_one_letter_code
_entity_poly.pdbx_strand_id
1 'polypeptide(L)'
;NLPLPPGATDACYRLAFERAIAPAVRAFAPDLLVLQAGADAHHSDPLTSLGLALPGYRWLVEHIIALSDELTGGRIVAFGGGG
;
A
#
# COMPACT_ATOMS: atom_id res chain seq x y z
N ASN A 1 -1.64 2.48 -12.21
CA ASN A 1 -1.97 1.11 -11.85
C ASN A 1 -0.71 0.24 -11.84
N LEU A 2 -0.54 -0.56 -10.81
CA LEU A 2 0.61 -1.44 -10.64
C LEU A 2 0.11 -2.86 -10.36
N PRO A 3 -0.09 -3.68 -11.38
CA PRO A 3 -0.57 -5.05 -11.18
C PRO A 3 0.53 -5.91 -10.55
N LEU A 4 0.13 -6.77 -9.61
CA LEU A 4 1.00 -7.74 -8.97
C LEU A 4 0.62 -9.17 -9.39
N PRO A 5 1.58 -10.10 -9.45
CA PRO A 5 1.29 -11.47 -9.83
C PRO A 5 0.47 -12.19 -8.76
N PRO A 6 -0.28 -13.23 -9.12
CA PRO A 6 -0.91 -14.11 -8.14
C PRO A 6 0.11 -14.65 -7.13
N GLY A 7 -0.27 -14.71 -5.86
CA GLY A 7 0.63 -15.15 -4.80
C GLY A 7 1.64 -14.11 -4.32
N ALA A 8 1.54 -12.84 -4.76
CA ALA A 8 2.46 -11.81 -4.32
C ALA A 8 2.50 -11.70 -2.78
N THR A 9 3.69 -11.83 -2.23
CA THR A 9 3.95 -11.82 -0.78
C THR A 9 4.41 -10.45 -0.29
N ASP A 10 4.68 -10.35 1.02
CA ASP A 10 5.19 -9.12 1.64
C ASP A 10 6.43 -8.57 0.93
N ALA A 11 7.37 -9.45 0.54
CA ALA A 11 8.58 -9.03 -0.17
C ALA A 11 8.26 -8.36 -1.51
N CYS A 12 7.30 -8.89 -2.25
CA CYS A 12 6.84 -8.32 -3.51
C CYS A 12 6.20 -6.94 -3.30
N TYR A 13 5.36 -6.80 -2.28
CA TYR A 13 4.74 -5.52 -1.93
C TYR A 13 5.76 -4.46 -1.51
N ARG A 14 6.77 -4.85 -0.72
CA ARG A 14 7.84 -3.93 -0.32
C ARG A 14 8.61 -3.44 -1.53
N LEU A 15 8.98 -4.33 -2.42
CA LEU A 15 9.69 -4.00 -3.64
C LEU A 15 8.88 -3.05 -4.52
N ALA A 16 7.59 -3.35 -4.70
CA ALA A 16 6.68 -2.51 -5.48
C ALA A 16 6.55 -1.11 -4.87
N PHE A 17 6.42 -1.03 -3.54
CA PHE A 17 6.34 0.25 -2.84
C PHE A 17 7.61 1.07 -3.02
N GLU A 18 8.76 0.48 -2.73
CA GLU A 18 10.03 1.20 -2.74
C GLU A 18 10.45 1.63 -4.15
N ARG A 19 10.23 0.80 -5.16
CA ARG A 19 10.72 1.03 -6.52
C ARG A 19 9.73 1.70 -7.45
N ALA A 20 8.45 1.61 -7.18
CA ALA A 20 7.42 2.14 -8.07
C ALA A 20 6.49 3.13 -7.38
N ILE A 21 5.85 2.73 -6.28
CA ILE A 21 4.79 3.53 -5.65
C ILE A 21 5.35 4.80 -5.04
N ALA A 22 6.32 4.69 -4.14
CA ALA A 22 6.87 5.86 -3.45
C ALA A 22 7.54 6.85 -4.42
N PRO A 23 8.36 6.42 -5.39
CA PRO A 23 8.89 7.36 -6.38
C PRO A 23 7.81 8.05 -7.22
N ALA A 24 6.76 7.33 -7.61
CA ALA A 24 5.67 7.91 -8.40
C ALA A 24 4.88 8.94 -7.59
N VAL A 25 4.58 8.65 -6.33
CA VAL A 25 3.87 9.59 -5.45
C VAL A 25 4.72 10.83 -5.18
N ARG A 26 6.02 10.67 -4.96
CA ARG A 26 6.93 11.81 -4.80
C ARG A 26 6.98 12.69 -6.05
N ALA A 27 7.04 12.08 -7.22
CA ALA A 27 7.05 12.81 -8.50
C ALA A 27 5.73 13.56 -8.72
N PHE A 28 4.60 12.99 -8.31
CA PHE A 28 3.29 13.62 -8.40
C PHE A 28 3.16 14.80 -7.44
N ALA A 29 3.82 14.77 -6.29
CA ALA A 29 3.80 15.80 -5.25
C ALA A 29 2.36 16.16 -4.80
N PRO A 30 1.62 15.20 -4.22
CA PRO A 30 0.22 15.43 -3.83
C PRO A 30 0.11 16.39 -2.65
N ASP A 31 -1.04 17.07 -2.55
CA ASP A 31 -1.41 17.90 -1.39
C ASP A 31 -2.11 17.07 -0.31
N LEU A 32 -2.71 15.96 -0.70
CA LEU A 32 -3.46 15.04 0.16
C LEU A 32 -3.28 13.62 -0.34
N LEU A 33 -3.05 12.67 0.56
CA LEU A 33 -3.11 11.25 0.23
C LEU A 33 -4.46 10.66 0.65
N VAL A 34 -5.01 9.83 -0.21
CA VAL A 34 -6.21 9.04 0.08
C VAL A 34 -5.83 7.57 0.00
N LEU A 35 -5.95 6.85 1.12
CA LEU A 35 -5.61 5.44 1.22
C LEU A 35 -6.87 4.61 1.35
N GLN A 36 -7.11 3.72 0.40
CA GLN A 36 -8.07 2.63 0.57
C GLN A 36 -7.32 1.42 1.14
N ALA A 37 -7.66 1.05 2.37
CA ALA A 37 -6.95 0.03 3.14
C ALA A 37 -7.80 -1.24 3.29
N GLY A 38 -8.30 -1.77 2.19
CA GLY A 38 -9.02 -3.05 2.17
C GLY A 38 -8.10 -4.22 2.52
N ALA A 39 -8.66 -5.25 3.14
CA ALA A 39 -7.90 -6.39 3.65
C ALA A 39 -7.88 -7.61 2.70
N ASP A 40 -8.40 -7.49 1.51
CA ASP A 40 -8.56 -8.59 0.57
C ASP A 40 -7.24 -9.06 -0.08
N ALA A 41 -6.15 -8.34 0.09
CA ALA A 41 -4.83 -8.81 -0.32
C ALA A 41 -4.20 -9.79 0.69
N HIS A 42 -4.82 -10.00 1.86
CA HIS A 42 -4.34 -10.95 2.85
C HIS A 42 -4.41 -12.39 2.32
N HIS A 43 -3.41 -13.20 2.65
CA HIS A 43 -3.28 -14.56 2.14
C HIS A 43 -4.46 -15.48 2.45
N SER A 44 -5.26 -15.16 3.47
CA SER A 44 -6.45 -15.94 3.86
C SER A 44 -7.74 -15.46 3.21
N ASP A 45 -7.71 -14.43 2.36
CA ASP A 45 -8.92 -14.00 1.66
C ASP A 45 -9.34 -15.06 0.63
N PRO A 46 -10.62 -15.49 0.63
CA PRO A 46 -11.06 -16.59 -0.23
C PRO A 46 -11.24 -16.23 -1.70
N LEU A 47 -11.30 -14.94 -2.04
CA LEU A 47 -11.61 -14.49 -3.39
C LEU A 47 -10.41 -13.98 -4.17
N THR A 48 -9.35 -13.57 -3.49
CA THR A 48 -8.13 -13.10 -4.15
C THR A 48 -7.03 -14.15 -4.10
N SER A 49 -6.04 -13.99 -4.97
CA SER A 49 -4.86 -14.87 -5.03
C SER A 49 -3.59 -14.19 -4.55
N LEU A 50 -3.72 -13.13 -3.77
CA LEU A 50 -2.58 -12.40 -3.20
C LEU A 50 -2.16 -13.02 -1.87
N GLY A 51 -0.90 -12.82 -1.49
CA GLY A 51 -0.29 -13.50 -0.36
C GLY A 51 0.24 -12.58 0.73
N LEU A 52 -0.36 -11.41 0.92
CA LEU A 52 0.07 -10.45 1.94
C LEU A 52 -0.23 -10.99 3.34
N ALA A 53 0.71 -10.83 4.26
CA ALA A 53 0.55 -11.18 5.68
C ALA A 53 0.41 -9.91 6.55
N LEU A 54 0.02 -10.07 7.81
CA LEU A 54 -0.13 -8.93 8.72
C LEU A 54 1.14 -8.07 8.85
N PRO A 55 2.36 -8.64 8.97
CA PRO A 55 3.57 -7.81 9.00
C PRO A 55 3.75 -6.96 7.75
N GLY A 56 3.39 -7.48 6.58
CA GLY A 56 3.43 -6.74 5.33
C GLY A 56 2.43 -5.60 5.27
N TYR A 57 1.20 -5.82 5.74
CA TYR A 57 0.20 -4.76 5.89
C TYR A 57 0.71 -3.64 6.78
N ARG A 58 1.22 -4.01 7.95
CA ARG A 58 1.75 -3.04 8.91
C ARG A 58 2.89 -2.24 8.30
N TRP A 59 3.82 -2.90 7.65
CA TRP A 59 4.93 -2.24 6.96
C TRP A 59 4.45 -1.22 5.93
N LEU A 60 3.48 -1.61 5.09
CA LEU A 60 2.92 -0.73 4.05
C LEU A 60 2.25 0.48 4.67
N VAL A 61 1.39 0.30 5.66
CA VAL A 61 0.68 1.40 6.30
C VAL A 61 1.65 2.36 6.97
N GLU A 62 2.64 1.86 7.70
CA GLU A 62 3.66 2.69 8.35
C GLU A 62 4.45 3.51 7.32
N HIS A 63 4.81 2.92 6.19
CA HIS A 63 5.56 3.61 5.14
C HIS A 63 4.69 4.61 4.36
N ILE A 64 3.42 4.31 4.17
CA ILE A 64 2.47 5.27 3.57
C ILE A 64 2.26 6.47 4.48
N ILE A 65 2.14 6.26 5.79
CA ILE A 65 2.04 7.35 6.77
C ILE A 65 3.30 8.21 6.75
N ALA A 66 4.48 7.59 6.74
CA ALA A 66 5.75 8.30 6.65
C ALA A 66 5.85 9.13 5.36
N LEU A 67 5.39 8.57 4.23
CA LEU A 67 5.34 9.27 2.96
C LEU A 67 4.39 10.48 3.01
N SER A 68 3.25 10.33 3.67
CA SER A 68 2.32 11.42 3.91
C SER A 68 2.96 12.54 4.73
N ASP A 69 3.66 12.20 5.81
CA ASP A 69 4.38 13.19 6.62
C ASP A 69 5.42 13.95 5.79
N GLU A 70 6.13 13.25 4.93
CA GLU A 70 7.14 13.83 4.04
C GLU A 70 6.54 14.81 3.02
N LEU A 71 5.42 14.44 2.38
CA LEU A 71 4.92 15.12 1.18
C LEU A 71 3.73 16.04 1.43
N THR A 72 2.88 15.71 2.40
CA THR A 72 1.61 16.42 2.63
C THR A 72 1.49 17.06 4.01
N GLY A 73 2.55 16.98 4.81
CA GLY A 73 2.51 17.44 6.21
C GLY A 73 1.55 16.61 7.07
N GLY A 74 1.36 15.34 6.74
CA GLY A 74 0.49 14.43 7.46
C GLY A 74 -0.98 14.46 7.01
N ARG A 75 -1.29 15.11 5.88
CA ARG A 75 -2.66 15.12 5.35
C ARG A 75 -2.95 13.81 4.62
N ILE A 76 -3.57 12.88 5.33
CA ILE A 76 -3.96 11.58 4.80
C ILE A 76 -5.37 11.22 5.29
N VAL A 77 -6.18 10.68 4.38
CA VAL A 77 -7.48 10.09 4.70
C VAL A 77 -7.41 8.60 4.37
N ALA A 78 -7.78 7.76 5.32
CA ALA A 78 -7.78 6.32 5.14
C ALA A 78 -9.19 5.77 5.37
N PHE A 79 -9.60 4.80 4.55
CA PHE A 79 -10.87 4.11 4.70
C PHE A 79 -10.74 2.65 4.28
N GLY A 80 -11.71 1.83 4.68
CA GLY A 80 -11.78 0.44 4.29
C GLY A 80 -12.17 0.27 2.83
N GLY A 81 -12.04 -0.94 2.32
CA GLY A 81 -12.36 -1.29 0.94
C GLY A 81 -12.66 -2.77 0.83
N GLY A 82 -12.06 -3.48 -0.15
CA GLY A 82 -12.23 -4.91 -0.35
C GLY A 82 -11.90 -5.74 0.90
N GLY A 83 -12.48 -6.91 0.98
CA GLY A 83 -12.36 -7.79 2.15
C GLY A 83 -13.37 -7.46 3.22
#